data_092e68416d3f04bdba8f619c64e6d2e6
#
_entry.id   092e68416d3f04bdba8f619c64e6d2e6
#
_cell.length_a   1.000
_cell.length_b   1.000
_cell.length_c   1.000
_cell.angle_alpha   90.00
_cell.angle_beta   90.00
_cell.angle_gamma   90.00
#
_symmetry.space_group_name_H-M   'P 1'
#
loop_
_entity.id
_entity.type
_entity.pdbx_description
1 polymer ?
#
loop_
_entity_poly.entity_id
_entity_poly.type
_entity_poly.pdbx_seq_one_letter_code
_entity_poly.pdbx_strand_id
1 'polypeptide(L)'
;MQLQLAMYKASARYLEDALALSNLASAVIDIREYGSTHKVHITDQEQAYAGYCSAVRENLGLNENYEAVGHKLISGKVEIRNYIIYNVTGTKVQVWERNGDGRILEWEGTLGEVRTPGGQTIENTGVYSEIAYPVEGFLGTRVMAHKGKLVDVIRNDNREKKNEITEIKVNEVRAKEGSNIKGFA
;
A
#
# COMPACT_ATOMS: atom_id res chain seq x y z
N MET A 1 29.53 0.18 14.09
CA MET A 1 28.94 0.15 12.74
C MET A 1 27.76 -0.83 12.61
N GLN A 2 27.87 -2.10 13.03
CA GLN A 2 26.77 -3.08 12.93
C GLN A 2 25.50 -2.70 13.73
N LEU A 3 25.65 -2.16 14.94
CA LEU A 3 24.53 -1.74 15.79
C LEU A 3 23.70 -0.61 15.17
N GLN A 4 24.35 0.40 14.59
CA GLN A 4 23.67 1.52 13.93
C GLN A 4 22.88 1.06 12.70
N LEU A 5 23.43 0.12 11.92
CA LEU A 5 22.73 -0.46 10.78
C LEU A 5 21.51 -1.27 11.21
N ALA A 6 21.60 -2.02 12.32
CA ALA A 6 20.50 -2.77 12.87
C ALA A 6 19.37 -1.85 13.37
N MET A 7 19.71 -0.75 14.06
CA MET A 7 18.76 0.26 14.50
C MET A 7 18.06 0.93 13.32
N TYR A 8 18.80 1.29 12.27
CA TYR A 8 18.22 1.88 11.06
C TYR A 8 17.23 0.93 10.37
N LYS A 9 17.58 -0.35 10.24
CA LYS A 9 16.68 -1.37 9.67
C LYS A 9 15.42 -1.58 10.52
N ALA A 10 15.57 -1.59 11.85
CA ALA A 10 14.43 -1.71 12.78
C ALA A 10 13.49 -0.50 12.65
N SER A 11 14.05 0.72 12.58
CA SER A 11 13.25 1.94 12.38
C SER A 11 12.50 1.93 11.05
N ALA A 12 13.17 1.50 9.97
CA ALA A 12 12.55 1.44 8.65
C ALA A 12 11.38 0.44 8.61
N ARG A 13 11.49 -0.72 9.28
CA ARG A 13 10.40 -1.69 9.40
C ARG A 13 9.24 -1.15 10.24
N TYR A 14 9.56 -0.57 11.40
CA TYR A 14 8.53 0.04 12.25
C TYR A 14 7.70 1.09 11.51
N LEU A 15 8.36 1.95 10.73
CA LEU A 15 7.68 2.95 9.91
C LEU A 15 6.81 2.31 8.83
N GLU A 16 7.31 1.26 8.19
CA GLU A 16 6.55 0.53 7.18
C GLU A 16 5.29 -0.11 7.76
N ASP A 17 5.41 -0.76 8.91
CA ASP A 17 4.29 -1.40 9.60
C ASP A 17 3.28 -0.36 10.09
N ALA A 18 3.76 0.74 10.67
CA ALA A 18 2.92 1.85 11.12
C ALA A 18 2.13 2.48 9.96
N LEU A 19 2.76 2.70 8.79
CA LEU A 19 2.08 3.19 7.60
C LEU A 19 1.07 2.17 7.07
N ALA A 20 1.43 0.89 7.03
CA ALA A 20 0.53 -0.16 6.60
C ALA A 20 -0.73 -0.23 7.48
N LEU A 21 -0.57 -0.19 8.80
CA LEU A 21 -1.68 -0.16 9.75
C LEU A 21 -2.54 1.10 9.60
N SER A 22 -1.92 2.25 9.38
CA SER A 22 -2.62 3.52 9.20
C SER A 22 -3.43 3.55 7.89
N ASN A 23 -2.86 3.03 6.80
CA ASN A 23 -3.57 2.87 5.53
C ASN A 23 -4.74 1.91 5.66
N LEU A 24 -4.55 0.78 6.34
CA LEU A 24 -5.61 -0.20 6.56
C LEU A 24 -6.74 0.37 7.44
N ALA A 25 -6.40 1.10 8.49
CA ALA A 25 -7.39 1.75 9.37
C ALA A 25 -8.23 2.81 8.63
N SER A 26 -7.67 3.45 7.60
CA SER A 26 -8.36 4.44 6.77
C SER A 26 -9.21 3.82 5.65
N ALA A 27 -8.96 2.57 5.29
CA ALA A 27 -9.58 1.89 4.16
C ALA A 27 -10.99 1.37 4.49
N VAL A 28 -11.88 2.27 4.89
CA VAL A 28 -13.29 1.95 5.19
C VAL A 28 -14.06 1.79 3.89
N ILE A 29 -14.45 0.55 3.58
CA ILE A 29 -15.23 0.22 2.38
C ILE A 29 -16.71 0.52 2.59
N ASP A 30 -17.41 0.85 1.51
CA ASP A 30 -18.88 0.94 1.51
C ASP A 30 -19.48 -0.47 1.52
N ILE A 31 -19.92 -0.89 2.72
CA ILE A 31 -20.52 -2.22 2.94
C ILE A 31 -21.83 -2.39 2.16
N ARG A 32 -22.59 -1.31 1.91
CA ARG A 32 -23.84 -1.37 1.16
C ARG A 32 -23.58 -1.60 -0.33
N GLU A 33 -22.59 -0.87 -0.89
CA GLU A 33 -22.17 -1.08 -2.26
C GLU A 33 -21.58 -2.48 -2.42
N TYR A 34 -20.72 -2.91 -1.50
CA TYR A 34 -20.16 -4.26 -1.53
C TYR A 34 -21.26 -5.34 -1.47
N GLY A 35 -22.26 -5.21 -0.60
CA GLY A 35 -23.35 -6.17 -0.48
C GLY A 35 -24.23 -6.30 -1.74
N SER A 36 -24.35 -5.24 -2.55
CA SER A 36 -25.17 -5.22 -3.76
C SER A 36 -24.38 -5.52 -5.05
N THR A 37 -23.13 -5.09 -5.13
CA THR A 37 -22.34 -5.13 -6.37
C THR A 37 -21.05 -5.96 -6.28
N HIS A 38 -20.67 -6.39 -5.08
CA HIS A 38 -19.38 -7.04 -4.76
C HIS A 38 -18.16 -6.17 -5.12
N LYS A 39 -18.36 -4.86 -5.27
CA LYS A 39 -17.27 -3.91 -5.51
C LYS A 39 -16.71 -3.41 -4.19
N VAL A 40 -15.40 -3.35 -4.12
CA VAL A 40 -14.68 -2.82 -2.97
C VAL A 40 -14.25 -1.42 -3.28
N HIS A 41 -15.02 -0.44 -2.79
CA HIS A 41 -14.73 0.97 -2.99
C HIS A 41 -14.65 1.70 -1.66
N ILE A 42 -13.75 2.67 -1.60
CA ILE A 42 -13.66 3.67 -0.54
C ILE A 42 -14.36 4.92 -1.09
N THR A 43 -15.59 5.16 -0.66
CA THR A 43 -16.47 6.20 -1.23
C THR A 43 -16.40 7.52 -0.46
N ASP A 44 -16.10 7.47 0.85
CA ASP A 44 -15.89 8.68 1.67
C ASP A 44 -14.39 8.94 1.84
N GLN A 45 -13.80 9.62 0.85
CA GLN A 45 -12.37 9.86 0.79
C GLN A 45 -11.90 10.84 1.89
N GLU A 46 -12.71 11.82 2.25
CA GLU A 46 -12.37 12.77 3.32
C GLU A 46 -12.40 12.10 4.70
N GLN A 47 -13.38 11.24 4.97
CA GLN A 47 -13.41 10.45 6.20
C GLN A 47 -12.22 9.47 6.25
N ALA A 48 -11.90 8.83 5.12
CA ALA A 48 -10.74 7.95 5.02
C ALA A 48 -9.44 8.69 5.33
N TYR A 49 -9.25 9.89 4.75
CA TYR A 49 -8.09 10.71 5.03
C TYR A 49 -8.02 11.15 6.50
N ALA A 50 -9.13 11.57 7.10
CA ALA A 50 -9.19 11.92 8.52
C ALA A 50 -8.83 10.72 9.42
N GLY A 51 -9.34 9.53 9.09
CA GLY A 51 -8.98 8.27 9.75
C GLY A 51 -7.49 7.95 9.63
N TYR A 52 -6.91 8.11 8.44
CA TYR A 52 -5.48 7.97 8.21
C TYR A 52 -4.66 8.92 9.09
N CYS A 53 -5.00 10.19 9.12
CA CYS A 53 -4.30 11.20 9.93
C CYS A 53 -4.32 10.85 11.42
N SER A 54 -5.45 10.35 11.94
CA SER A 54 -5.55 9.90 13.33
C SER A 54 -4.68 8.66 13.58
N ALA A 55 -4.77 7.66 12.70
CA ALA A 55 -4.02 6.42 12.83
C ALA A 55 -2.50 6.63 12.71
N VAL A 56 -2.03 7.51 11.82
CA VAL A 56 -0.60 7.85 11.71
C VAL A 56 -0.09 8.48 13.00
N ARG A 57 -0.83 9.42 13.59
CA ARG A 57 -0.44 10.05 14.87
C ARG A 57 -0.34 9.01 15.98
N GLU A 58 -1.31 8.10 16.07
CA GLU A 58 -1.35 7.06 17.09
C GLU A 58 -0.22 6.03 16.88
N ASN A 59 -0.09 5.47 15.70
CA ASN A 59 0.88 4.42 15.38
C ASN A 59 2.33 4.92 15.46
N LEU A 60 2.59 6.17 15.12
CA LEU A 60 3.92 6.78 15.22
C LEU A 60 4.16 7.52 16.54
N GLY A 61 3.13 7.63 17.41
CA GLY A 61 3.20 8.34 18.68
C GLY A 61 3.52 9.82 18.52
N LEU A 62 2.76 10.47 17.63
CA LEU A 62 2.88 11.90 17.35
C LEU A 62 1.82 12.69 18.11
N ASN A 63 2.12 13.95 18.40
CA ASN A 63 1.14 14.91 18.91
C ASN A 63 0.25 15.46 17.76
N GLU A 64 -0.65 16.38 18.08
CA GLU A 64 -1.55 17.02 17.11
C GLU A 64 -0.81 17.79 16.00
N ASN A 65 0.43 18.23 16.25
CA ASN A 65 1.28 18.94 15.30
C ASN A 65 2.16 18.00 14.47
N TYR A 66 1.94 16.67 14.56
CA TYR A 66 2.75 15.61 13.95
C TYR A 66 4.20 15.58 14.46
N GLU A 67 4.47 16.02 15.68
CA GLU A 67 5.77 15.94 16.30
C GLU A 67 5.88 14.69 17.17
N ALA A 68 7.01 14.02 17.11
CA ALA A 68 7.27 12.82 17.88
C ALA A 68 7.29 13.12 19.38
N VAL A 69 6.51 12.36 20.17
CA VAL A 69 6.44 12.47 21.62
C VAL A 69 7.24 11.33 22.27
N GLY A 70 8.27 11.69 23.03
CA GLY A 70 9.13 10.73 23.76
C GLY A 70 10.31 10.20 22.94
N HIS A 71 11.07 9.28 23.55
CA HIS A 71 12.26 8.66 22.94
C HIS A 71 11.84 7.50 22.01
N LYS A 72 11.43 7.85 20.79
CA LYS A 72 11.05 6.87 19.77
C LYS A 72 12.03 6.88 18.61
N LEU A 73 11.85 5.93 17.71
CA LEU A 73 12.67 5.74 16.51
C LEU A 73 12.58 6.92 15.52
N ILE A 74 11.62 7.82 15.73
CA ILE A 74 11.44 9.07 14.96
C ILE A 74 11.69 10.23 15.91
N SER A 75 12.45 11.23 15.48
CA SER A 75 12.66 12.48 16.17
C SER A 75 12.19 13.66 15.32
N GLY A 76 11.46 14.60 15.92
CA GLY A 76 11.00 15.80 15.24
C GLY A 76 9.64 15.65 14.54
N LYS A 77 9.38 16.50 13.55
CA LYS A 77 8.09 16.60 12.88
C LYS A 77 8.01 15.67 11.68
N VAL A 78 6.92 14.90 11.60
CA VAL A 78 6.56 14.08 10.45
C VAL A 78 5.64 14.89 9.52
N GLU A 79 5.87 14.83 8.24
CA GLU A 79 5.03 15.46 7.22
C GLU A 79 4.32 14.39 6.37
N ILE A 80 3.02 14.48 6.22
CA ILE A 80 2.28 13.69 5.23
C ILE A 80 2.54 14.32 3.87
N ARG A 81 3.15 13.56 2.96
CA ARG A 81 3.49 14.03 1.60
C ARG A 81 2.39 13.73 0.62
N ASN A 82 1.89 12.49 0.66
CA ASN A 82 0.82 12.03 -0.21
C ASN A 82 -0.08 11.07 0.55
N TYR A 83 -1.37 11.12 0.25
CA TYR A 83 -2.35 10.11 0.60
C TYR A 83 -3.22 9.86 -0.63
N ILE A 84 -3.26 8.61 -1.12
CA ILE A 84 -3.89 8.27 -2.39
C ILE A 84 -4.79 7.05 -2.22
N ILE A 85 -6.03 7.19 -2.68
CA ILE A 85 -7.00 6.09 -2.76
C ILE A 85 -7.09 5.64 -4.21
N TYR A 86 -6.99 4.34 -4.43
CA TYR A 86 -7.19 3.69 -5.72
C TYR A 86 -8.43 2.80 -5.62
N ASN A 87 -9.51 3.16 -6.33
CA ASN A 87 -10.71 2.34 -6.45
C ASN A 87 -10.70 1.62 -7.80
N VAL A 88 -10.62 0.30 -7.77
CA VAL A 88 -10.52 -0.54 -8.97
C VAL A 88 -11.90 -1.11 -9.34
N THR A 89 -12.32 -0.89 -10.59
CA THR A 89 -13.55 -1.47 -11.16
C THR A 89 -13.27 -2.02 -12.54
N GLY A 90 -13.26 -3.34 -12.69
CA GLY A 90 -12.92 -4.00 -13.94
C GLY A 90 -11.50 -3.63 -14.41
N THR A 91 -11.37 -2.91 -15.52
CA THR A 91 -10.09 -2.45 -16.06
C THR A 91 -9.77 -0.99 -15.74
N LYS A 92 -10.60 -0.32 -14.94
CA LYS A 92 -10.47 1.10 -14.62
C LYS A 92 -10.00 1.27 -13.18
N VAL A 93 -9.19 2.30 -12.96
CA VAL A 93 -8.72 2.74 -11.65
C VAL A 93 -9.11 4.20 -11.47
N GLN A 94 -10.03 4.46 -10.54
CA GLN A 94 -10.32 5.83 -10.10
C GLN A 94 -9.33 6.21 -9.00
N VAL A 95 -8.67 7.32 -9.15
CA VAL A 95 -7.63 7.81 -8.25
C VAL A 95 -8.09 9.10 -7.59
N TRP A 96 -8.06 9.10 -6.26
CA TRP A 96 -8.22 10.30 -5.45
C TRP A 96 -6.91 10.51 -4.68
N GLU A 97 -6.26 11.65 -4.89
CA GLU A 97 -4.97 11.98 -4.31
C GLU A 97 -5.05 13.28 -3.53
N ARG A 98 -4.52 13.28 -2.31
CA ARG A 98 -4.33 14.49 -1.50
C ARG A 98 -2.84 14.66 -1.21
N ASN A 99 -2.30 15.76 -1.72
CA ASN A 99 -0.91 16.14 -1.52
C ASN A 99 -0.69 16.79 -0.15
N GLY A 100 0.56 16.84 0.31
CA GLY A 100 0.95 17.46 1.57
C GLY A 100 0.64 18.95 1.70
N ASP A 101 0.43 19.66 0.58
CA ASP A 101 -0.05 21.04 0.54
C ASP A 101 -1.59 21.16 0.61
N GLY A 102 -2.30 20.04 0.76
CA GLY A 102 -3.76 19.97 0.85
C GLY A 102 -4.48 19.96 -0.50
N ARG A 103 -3.77 19.99 -1.62
CA ARG A 103 -4.35 19.95 -2.96
C ARG A 103 -4.92 18.56 -3.24
N ILE A 104 -6.13 18.52 -3.79
CA ILE A 104 -6.82 17.29 -4.18
C ILE A 104 -6.78 17.17 -5.71
N LEU A 105 -6.44 15.98 -6.18
CA LEU A 105 -6.47 15.60 -7.59
C LEU A 105 -7.33 14.35 -7.76
N GLU A 106 -8.18 14.36 -8.78
CA GLU A 106 -9.00 13.21 -9.15
C GLU A 106 -8.80 12.88 -10.62
N TRP A 107 -8.59 11.64 -10.93
CA TRP A 107 -8.41 11.17 -12.30
C TRP A 107 -8.71 9.68 -12.45
N GLU A 108 -8.84 9.21 -13.69
CA GLU A 108 -9.07 7.81 -14.02
C GLU A 108 -7.94 7.30 -14.92
N GLY A 109 -7.51 6.05 -14.66
CA GLY A 109 -6.50 5.37 -15.46
C GLY A 109 -6.85 3.91 -15.72
N THR A 110 -5.97 3.20 -16.43
CA THR A 110 -6.13 1.79 -16.77
C THR A 110 -5.44 0.90 -15.73
N LEU A 111 -6.11 -0.18 -15.33
CA LEU A 111 -5.54 -1.19 -14.41
C LEU A 111 -4.27 -1.80 -15.03
N GLY A 112 -3.21 -1.87 -14.23
CA GLY A 112 -1.89 -2.34 -14.66
C GLY A 112 -0.99 -1.26 -15.25
N GLU A 113 -1.53 -0.10 -15.66
CA GLU A 113 -0.75 1.06 -16.11
C GLU A 113 -0.55 2.08 -14.98
N VAL A 114 -1.58 2.25 -14.12
CA VAL A 114 -1.51 3.13 -12.96
C VAL A 114 -0.46 2.63 -11.98
N ARG A 115 0.37 3.55 -11.50
CA ARG A 115 1.43 3.27 -10.53
C ARG A 115 1.36 4.22 -9.35
N THR A 116 1.82 3.75 -8.19
CA THR A 116 2.08 4.62 -7.03
C THR A 116 3.26 5.54 -7.32
N PRO A 117 3.44 6.64 -6.55
CA PRO A 117 4.68 7.44 -6.58
C PRO A 117 5.95 6.60 -6.34
N GLY A 118 5.85 5.52 -5.57
CA GLY A 118 6.94 4.56 -5.35
C GLY A 118 7.16 3.55 -6.48
N GLY A 119 6.41 3.65 -7.60
CA GLY A 119 6.57 2.82 -8.80
C GLY A 119 5.85 1.47 -8.76
N GLN A 120 5.11 1.13 -7.69
CA GLN A 120 4.31 -0.09 -7.61
C GLN A 120 3.09 0.01 -8.52
N THR A 121 2.82 -1.03 -9.30
CA THR A 121 1.63 -1.12 -10.16
C THR A 121 0.40 -1.37 -9.31
N ILE A 122 -0.70 -0.67 -9.62
CA ILE A 122 -2.00 -0.88 -8.97
C ILE A 122 -2.69 -2.08 -9.60
N GLU A 123 -3.05 -3.03 -8.76
CA GLU A 123 -3.74 -4.28 -9.14
C GLU A 123 -5.09 -4.44 -8.46
N ASN A 124 -5.27 -3.82 -7.29
CA ASN A 124 -6.47 -3.92 -6.47
C ASN A 124 -6.86 -2.54 -5.92
N THR A 125 -8.09 -2.43 -5.40
CA THR A 125 -8.48 -1.28 -4.59
C THR A 125 -7.56 -1.23 -3.36
N GLY A 126 -6.99 -0.05 -3.11
CA GLY A 126 -6.00 0.12 -2.06
C GLY A 126 -5.75 1.56 -1.69
N VAL A 127 -4.95 1.73 -0.66
CA VAL A 127 -4.51 3.03 -0.14
C VAL A 127 -3.00 3.09 -0.16
N TYR A 128 -2.46 4.15 -0.73
CA TYR A 128 -1.05 4.51 -0.65
C TYR A 128 -0.88 5.76 0.18
N SER A 129 0.12 5.76 1.03
CA SER A 129 0.55 6.98 1.71
C SER A 129 2.05 7.12 1.71
N GLU A 130 2.51 8.37 1.79
CA GLU A 130 3.92 8.72 1.90
C GLU A 130 4.10 9.78 2.98
N ILE A 131 5.08 9.55 3.84
CA ILE A 131 5.51 10.51 4.85
C ILE A 131 6.97 10.91 4.64
N ALA A 132 7.31 12.14 5.03
CA ALA A 132 8.67 12.60 5.22
C ALA A 132 8.94 12.80 6.70
N TYR A 133 10.12 12.41 7.16
CA TYR A 133 10.51 12.49 8.56
C TYR A 133 12.01 12.76 8.71
N PRO A 134 12.42 13.52 9.74
CA PRO A 134 13.84 13.82 9.95
C PRO A 134 14.57 12.60 10.50
N VAL A 135 15.73 12.32 9.94
CA VAL A 135 16.71 11.34 10.44
C VAL A 135 18.01 12.02 10.74
N GLU A 136 18.70 11.55 11.77
CA GLU A 136 20.06 12.00 12.04
C GLU A 136 21.01 11.32 11.06
N GLY A 137 21.64 12.13 10.23
CA GLY A 137 22.69 11.72 9.31
C GLY A 137 24.06 11.67 10.00
N PHE A 138 25.09 11.47 9.18
CA PHE A 138 26.48 11.46 9.64
C PHE A 138 26.89 12.84 10.18
N LEU A 139 27.62 12.88 11.29
CA LEU A 139 28.10 14.11 11.97
C LEU A 139 26.97 15.04 12.50
N GLY A 140 25.82 14.50 12.91
CA GLY A 140 24.74 15.30 13.47
C GLY A 140 23.96 16.13 12.45
N THR A 141 24.15 15.90 11.15
CA THR A 141 23.34 16.51 10.11
C THR A 141 21.92 15.92 10.15
N ARG A 142 20.89 16.75 9.92
CA ARG A 142 19.50 16.28 9.76
C ARG A 142 19.15 16.21 8.28
N VAL A 143 18.62 15.05 7.87
CA VAL A 143 18.16 14.81 6.51
C VAL A 143 16.71 14.35 6.57
N MET A 144 15.87 14.83 5.65
CA MET A 144 14.50 14.33 5.51
C MET A 144 14.51 13.02 4.72
N ALA A 145 14.11 11.95 5.37
CA ALA A 145 13.87 10.66 4.72
C ALA A 145 12.41 10.52 4.32
N HIS A 146 12.15 9.72 3.30
CA HIS A 146 10.81 9.45 2.79
C HIS A 146 10.48 7.98 2.95
N LYS A 147 9.24 7.69 3.31
CA LYS A 147 8.71 6.33 3.35
C LYS A 147 7.29 6.31 2.82
N GLY A 148 7.08 5.50 1.78
CA GLY A 148 5.77 5.23 1.22
C GLY A 148 5.35 3.79 1.42
N LYS A 149 4.05 3.53 1.50
CA LYS A 149 3.46 2.20 1.60
C LYS A 149 2.12 2.13 0.88
N LEU A 150 1.96 1.11 0.00
CA LEU A 150 0.69 0.69 -0.57
C LEU A 150 0.12 -0.46 0.27
N VAL A 151 -1.19 -0.43 0.53
CA VAL A 151 -1.94 -1.53 1.15
C VAL A 151 -3.17 -1.81 0.31
N ASP A 152 -3.33 -3.05 -0.15
CA ASP A 152 -4.54 -3.51 -0.82
C ASP A 152 -5.63 -3.78 0.23
N VAL A 153 -6.83 -3.29 -0.03
CA VAL A 153 -7.99 -3.46 0.88
C VAL A 153 -8.52 -4.89 0.82
N ILE A 154 -8.54 -5.48 -0.36
CA ILE A 154 -8.85 -6.91 -0.57
C ILE A 154 -7.82 -7.46 -1.56
N ARG A 155 -7.14 -8.52 -1.16
CA ARG A 155 -6.31 -9.30 -2.05
C ARG A 155 -7.22 -10.16 -2.91
N ASN A 156 -7.15 -10.00 -4.22
CA ASN A 156 -7.96 -10.81 -5.14
C ASN A 156 -7.30 -12.19 -5.28
N ASP A 157 -7.61 -13.12 -4.37
CA ASP A 157 -7.09 -14.51 -4.36
C ASP A 157 -7.43 -15.31 -5.62
N ASN A 158 -8.24 -14.74 -6.53
CA ASN A 158 -8.56 -15.37 -7.81
C ASN A 158 -7.36 -15.51 -8.76
N ARG A 159 -6.25 -14.83 -8.53
CA ARG A 159 -5.03 -15.00 -9.35
C ARG A 159 -4.26 -16.28 -9.00
N GLU A 160 -4.19 -16.62 -7.70
CA GLU A 160 -3.55 -17.88 -7.29
C GLU A 160 -4.31 -19.09 -7.84
N LYS A 161 -5.65 -19.08 -7.72
CA LYS A 161 -6.50 -20.12 -8.34
C LYS A 161 -6.39 -20.19 -9.85
N LYS A 162 -6.25 -19.05 -10.55
CA LYS A 162 -6.09 -19.02 -12.00
C LYS A 162 -4.72 -19.56 -12.42
N ASN A 163 -3.67 -19.29 -11.67
CA ASN A 163 -2.33 -19.84 -11.90
C ASN A 163 -2.29 -21.33 -11.59
N GLU A 164 -2.88 -21.81 -10.48
CA GLU A 164 -3.03 -23.23 -10.17
C GLU A 164 -3.80 -23.97 -11.26
N ILE A 165 -4.95 -23.42 -11.71
CA ILE A 165 -5.75 -24.04 -12.79
C ILE A 165 -4.97 -24.07 -14.11
N THR A 166 -4.17 -23.05 -14.39
CA THR A 166 -3.34 -22.99 -15.59
C THR A 166 -2.19 -24.00 -15.52
N GLU A 167 -1.53 -24.14 -14.37
CA GLU A 167 -0.48 -25.15 -14.16
C GLU A 167 -1.03 -26.58 -14.22
N ILE A 168 -2.21 -26.84 -13.63
CA ILE A 168 -2.88 -28.15 -13.71
C ILE A 168 -3.19 -28.50 -15.16
N LYS A 169 -3.75 -27.58 -15.96
CA LYS A 169 -4.04 -27.79 -17.37
C LYS A 169 -2.78 -28.04 -18.21
N VAL A 170 -1.70 -27.31 -17.96
CA VAL A 170 -0.42 -27.51 -18.64
C VAL A 170 0.17 -28.89 -18.32
N ASN A 171 0.09 -29.33 -17.07
CA ASN A 171 0.57 -30.63 -16.64
C ASN A 171 -0.28 -31.80 -17.22
N GLU A 172 -1.61 -31.62 -17.29
CA GLU A 172 -2.49 -32.61 -17.97
C GLU A 172 -2.22 -32.75 -19.45
N VAL A 173 -1.95 -31.65 -20.17
CA VAL A 173 -1.57 -31.70 -21.60
C VAL A 173 -0.24 -32.38 -21.76
N ARG A 174 0.77 -32.09 -20.97
CA ARG A 174 2.09 -32.78 -21.00
C ARG A 174 1.99 -34.26 -20.67
N ALA A 175 1.13 -34.68 -19.75
CA ALA A 175 0.90 -36.07 -19.40
C ALA A 175 0.25 -36.84 -20.54
N LYS A 176 -0.69 -36.23 -21.30
CA LYS A 176 -1.33 -36.83 -22.47
C LYS A 176 -0.38 -36.97 -23.67
N GLU A 177 0.49 -35.99 -23.91
CA GLU A 177 1.52 -36.06 -24.95
C GLU A 177 2.58 -37.11 -24.64
N GLY A 178 3.00 -37.24 -23.37
CA GLY A 178 3.97 -38.28 -22.94
C GLY A 178 3.45 -39.70 -23.00
N SER A 179 2.11 -39.91 -22.95
CA SER A 179 1.52 -41.25 -23.06
C SER A 179 1.36 -41.74 -24.51
N ASN A 180 1.32 -40.83 -25.49
CA ASN A 180 1.20 -41.17 -26.91
C ASN A 180 2.53 -41.62 -27.57
N ILE A 181 3.67 -41.46 -26.91
CA ILE A 181 4.98 -41.85 -27.45
C ILE A 181 5.37 -43.31 -27.11
N LYS A 182 4.62 -43.98 -26.21
CA LYS A 182 4.90 -45.37 -25.81
C LYS A 182 4.15 -46.45 -26.60
N GLY A 183 3.47 -46.09 -27.68
CA GLY A 183 2.68 -47.03 -28.52
C GLY A 183 3.31 -47.47 -29.83
N PHE A 184 4.59 -47.19 -30.11
CA PHE A 184 5.30 -47.64 -31.27
C PHE A 184 6.66 -48.23 -30.87
N ALA A 185 6.64 -49.47 -30.44
CA ALA A 185 7.79 -50.39 -30.43
C ALA A 185 7.30 -51.81 -30.64
#